data_82a59efaac4abf5b2f1aece25324c0bb
#
_entry.id   82a59efaac4abf5b2f1aece25324c0bb
#
_cell.length_a   1.000
_cell.length_b   1.000
_cell.length_c   1.000
_cell.angle_alpha   90.00
_cell.angle_beta   90.00
_cell.angle_gamma   90.00
#
_symmetry.space_group_name_H-M   'P 1'
#
loop_
_entity.id
_entity.type
_entity.pdbx_description
1 polymer ?
#
loop_
_entity_poly.entity_id
_entity_poly.type
_entity_poly.pdbx_seq_one_letter_code
_entity_poly.pdbx_strand_id
1 'polypeptide(L)'
;MRNLSDAELAKLLDKDIFRTIGRVADGLGVACYVVGGYVRDLFLERPSNDIDVVVVGSGIQVAQALKKALGRKAHISVFRNFGTAQVKCHGMEVEFVGARKESYSHDSRKPHVEDGTLEDDQNRRDFTINAMAICLNKARFGELVDPFDGIGDLWEGIIRTPLDPDVTFSDDPLRMLRCIRFATQLNFYIEEETFNALARNAERIRIISGERIADELCKIVASQYPSKGFVELQRCGLLQLIIPELTALDIVETRHGRAHKNNFYHTLEVLENVARAE
;
A
#
# COMPACT_ATOMS: atom_id res chain seq x y z
N MET A 1 14.65 9.68 -8.55
CA MET A 1 14.40 8.24 -8.67
C MET A 1 15.54 7.58 -9.41
N ARG A 2 16.08 6.46 -8.92
CA ARG A 2 17.24 5.78 -9.50
C ARG A 2 16.85 4.46 -10.13
N ASN A 3 17.48 4.12 -11.25
CA ASN A 3 17.46 2.75 -11.74
C ASN A 3 18.49 1.97 -10.92
N LEU A 4 18.04 1.02 -10.09
CA LEU A 4 18.88 0.27 -9.16
C LEU A 4 19.05 -1.15 -9.66
N SER A 5 20.28 -1.56 -9.87
CA SER A 5 20.65 -2.96 -10.12
C SER A 5 20.54 -3.78 -8.83
N ASP A 6 20.45 -5.11 -8.93
CA ASP A 6 20.44 -6.01 -7.76
C ASP A 6 21.66 -5.79 -6.86
N ALA A 7 22.81 -5.48 -7.42
CA ALA A 7 24.02 -5.17 -6.66
C ALA A 7 23.91 -3.86 -5.85
N GLU A 8 23.22 -2.86 -6.39
CA GLU A 8 22.95 -1.60 -5.69
C GLU A 8 21.86 -1.79 -4.64
N LEU A 9 20.82 -2.55 -4.93
CA LEU A 9 19.80 -2.95 -3.94
C LEU A 9 20.43 -3.73 -2.78
N ALA A 10 21.32 -4.68 -3.08
CA ALA A 10 22.06 -5.41 -2.05
C ALA A 10 22.86 -4.46 -1.14
N LYS A 11 23.48 -3.41 -1.69
CA LYS A 11 24.20 -2.40 -0.89
C LYS A 11 23.26 -1.56 -0.03
N LEU A 12 22.09 -1.14 -0.56
CA LEU A 12 21.11 -0.36 0.19
C LEU A 12 20.49 -1.17 1.33
N LEU A 13 20.36 -2.49 1.14
CA LEU A 13 19.87 -3.43 2.14
C LEU A 13 20.97 -4.02 3.02
N ASP A 14 22.24 -3.59 2.85
CA ASP A 14 23.37 -4.10 3.64
C ASP A 14 23.37 -3.50 5.04
N LYS A 15 22.30 -3.78 5.80
CA LYS A 15 22.12 -3.45 7.21
C LYS A 15 22.05 -4.75 8.00
N ASP A 16 22.57 -4.70 9.22
CA ASP A 16 22.63 -5.87 10.11
C ASP A 16 21.28 -6.58 10.26
N ILE A 17 20.17 -5.83 10.27
CA ILE A 17 18.82 -6.39 10.42
C ILE A 17 18.48 -7.30 9.23
N PHE A 18 18.65 -6.83 7.99
CA PHE A 18 18.31 -7.61 6.80
C PHE A 18 19.22 -8.83 6.62
N ARG A 19 20.54 -8.66 6.90
CA ARG A 19 21.48 -9.79 6.90
C ARG A 19 21.13 -10.84 7.94
N THR A 20 20.70 -10.40 9.13
CA THR A 20 20.28 -11.32 10.19
C THR A 20 18.98 -12.02 9.84
N ILE A 21 17.99 -11.32 9.26
CA ILE A 21 16.75 -11.94 8.77
C ILE A 21 17.07 -13.02 7.73
N GLY A 22 17.88 -12.72 6.71
CA GLY A 22 18.28 -13.69 5.69
C GLY A 22 18.97 -14.92 6.29
N ARG A 23 19.90 -14.71 7.21
CA ARG A 23 20.62 -15.80 7.88
C ARG A 23 19.70 -16.72 8.69
N VAL A 24 18.75 -16.17 9.46
CA VAL A 24 17.82 -17.01 10.23
C VAL A 24 16.84 -17.73 9.35
N ALA A 25 16.39 -17.11 8.24
CA ALA A 25 15.54 -17.75 7.24
C ALA A 25 16.28 -18.89 6.53
N ASP A 26 17.55 -18.69 6.14
CA ASP A 26 18.40 -19.75 5.57
C ASP A 26 18.56 -20.93 6.54
N GLY A 27 18.75 -20.64 7.84
CA GLY A 27 18.83 -21.67 8.88
C GLY A 27 17.55 -22.46 9.09
N LEU A 28 16.40 -21.88 8.74
CA LEU A 28 15.09 -22.55 8.78
C LEU A 28 14.71 -23.18 7.43
N GLY A 29 15.53 -23.01 6.39
CA GLY A 29 15.28 -23.52 5.06
C GLY A 29 14.10 -22.88 4.34
N VAL A 30 13.78 -21.61 4.65
CA VAL A 30 12.66 -20.87 4.05
C VAL A 30 13.14 -19.66 3.26
N ALA A 31 12.45 -19.34 2.17
CA ALA A 31 12.69 -18.11 1.41
C ALA A 31 12.02 -16.91 2.11
N CYS A 32 12.70 -15.77 2.15
CA CYS A 32 12.16 -14.54 2.70
C CYS A 32 12.51 -13.31 1.86
N TYR A 33 11.58 -12.37 1.86
CA TYR A 33 11.63 -11.18 1.00
C TYR A 33 11.16 -9.96 1.78
N VAL A 34 11.85 -8.84 1.64
CA VAL A 34 11.28 -7.54 1.98
C VAL A 34 10.36 -7.11 0.85
N VAL A 35 9.19 -6.53 1.17
CA VAL A 35 8.12 -6.30 0.21
C VAL A 35 7.42 -4.96 0.43
N GLY A 36 6.57 -4.58 -0.50
CA GLY A 36 5.58 -3.53 -0.30
C GLY A 36 6.15 -2.11 -0.29
N GLY A 37 5.64 -1.31 0.63
CA GLY A 37 5.96 0.12 0.73
C GLY A 37 7.44 0.40 0.94
N TYR A 38 8.13 -0.43 1.72
CA TYR A 38 9.57 -0.28 1.94
C TYR A 38 10.36 -0.39 0.64
N VAL A 39 10.05 -1.38 -0.22
CA VAL A 39 10.72 -1.58 -1.51
C VAL A 39 10.46 -0.39 -2.43
N ARG A 40 9.20 0.01 -2.57
CA ARG A 40 8.81 1.22 -3.32
C ARG A 40 9.61 2.45 -2.87
N ASP A 41 9.69 2.66 -1.56
CA ASP A 41 10.30 3.85 -0.98
C ASP A 41 11.83 3.86 -1.13
N LEU A 42 12.50 2.70 -1.28
CA LEU A 42 13.90 2.62 -1.69
C LEU A 42 14.13 3.27 -3.06
N PHE A 43 13.28 2.96 -4.05
CA PHE A 43 13.37 3.56 -5.40
C PHE A 43 12.99 5.05 -5.41
N LEU A 44 12.07 5.46 -4.53
CA LEU A 44 11.67 6.87 -4.38
C LEU A 44 12.62 7.69 -3.50
N GLU A 45 13.68 7.06 -2.97
CA GLU A 45 14.64 7.69 -2.04
C GLU A 45 13.96 8.32 -0.81
N ARG A 46 12.86 7.68 -0.34
CA ARG A 46 12.12 8.09 0.86
C ARG A 46 12.55 7.24 2.06
N PRO A 47 12.80 7.87 3.22
CA PRO A 47 13.10 7.09 4.42
C PRO A 47 11.86 6.31 4.86
N SER A 48 12.04 5.03 5.20
CA SER A 48 11.01 4.18 5.80
C SER A 48 11.61 3.32 6.89
N ASN A 49 10.91 3.22 8.01
CA ASN A 49 11.27 2.34 9.13
C ASN A 49 10.28 1.18 9.29
N ASP A 50 9.19 1.19 8.52
CA ASP A 50 8.19 0.12 8.49
C ASP A 50 8.61 -0.89 7.42
N ILE A 51 8.99 -2.07 7.89
CA ILE A 51 9.56 -3.12 7.05
C ILE A 51 8.61 -4.31 7.06
N ASP A 52 8.04 -4.64 5.91
CA ASP A 52 7.24 -5.84 5.71
C ASP A 52 8.12 -6.96 5.13
N VAL A 53 8.12 -8.11 5.77
CA VAL A 53 8.83 -9.31 5.31
C VAL A 53 7.84 -10.44 5.09
N VAL A 54 7.83 -10.94 3.85
CA VAL A 54 7.09 -12.15 3.46
C VAL A 54 8.02 -13.35 3.56
N VAL A 55 7.54 -14.41 4.21
CA VAL A 55 8.23 -15.69 4.35
C VAL A 55 7.44 -16.76 3.61
N VAL A 56 8.10 -17.50 2.72
CA VAL A 56 7.48 -18.69 2.11
C VAL A 56 7.53 -19.82 3.14
N GLY A 57 6.57 -19.80 4.06
CA GLY A 57 6.51 -20.59 5.27
C GLY A 57 5.99 -19.77 6.45
N SER A 58 6.43 -20.12 7.67
CA SER A 58 5.96 -19.46 8.89
C SER A 58 6.70 -18.15 9.19
N GLY A 59 6.05 -17.01 8.99
CA GLY A 59 6.57 -15.70 9.40
C GLY A 59 6.84 -15.62 10.91
N ILE A 60 6.00 -16.25 11.72
CA ILE A 60 6.17 -16.30 13.19
C ILE A 60 7.50 -17.00 13.58
N GLN A 61 7.82 -18.12 12.93
CA GLN A 61 9.06 -18.85 13.22
C GLN A 61 10.31 -18.02 12.87
N VAL A 62 10.31 -17.32 11.74
CA VAL A 62 11.41 -16.43 11.35
C VAL A 62 11.53 -15.25 12.34
N ALA A 63 10.41 -14.64 12.73
CA ALA A 63 10.40 -13.56 13.72
C ALA A 63 10.96 -14.02 15.09
N GLN A 64 10.60 -15.20 15.54
CA GLN A 64 11.11 -15.79 16.78
C GLN A 64 12.61 -16.08 16.70
N ALA A 65 13.08 -16.62 15.57
CA ALA A 65 14.51 -16.87 15.33
C ALA A 65 15.30 -15.56 15.26
N LEU A 66 14.75 -14.52 14.61
CA LEU A 66 15.32 -13.18 14.60
C LEU A 66 15.43 -12.61 16.01
N LYS A 67 14.36 -12.67 16.80
CA LYS A 67 14.36 -12.21 18.19
C LYS A 67 15.45 -12.91 19.02
N LYS A 68 15.61 -14.22 18.83
CA LYS A 68 16.66 -15.00 19.51
C LYS A 68 18.06 -14.53 19.10
N ALA A 69 18.27 -14.25 17.80
CA ALA A 69 19.55 -13.77 17.27
C ALA A 69 19.91 -12.36 17.75
N LEU A 70 18.92 -11.46 17.87
CA LEU A 70 19.09 -10.07 18.32
C LEU A 70 19.17 -9.94 19.86
N GLY A 71 18.74 -10.95 20.59
CA GLY A 71 18.81 -10.99 22.06
C GLY A 71 17.90 -9.98 22.76
N ARG A 72 18.40 -9.37 23.84
CA ARG A 72 17.61 -8.48 24.71
C ARG A 72 17.23 -7.14 24.04
N LYS A 73 17.91 -6.75 22.97
CA LYS A 73 17.70 -5.48 22.26
C LYS A 73 16.44 -5.46 21.38
N ALA A 74 15.82 -6.60 21.16
CA ALA A 74 14.64 -6.72 20.34
C ALA A 74 13.41 -7.12 21.16
N HIS A 75 12.24 -6.60 20.76
CA HIS A 75 10.93 -7.00 21.29
C HIS A 75 10.14 -7.68 20.20
N ILE A 76 9.40 -8.74 20.56
CA ILE A 76 8.53 -9.45 19.63
C ILE A 76 7.09 -9.43 20.12
N SER A 77 6.15 -9.17 19.20
CA SER A 77 4.72 -9.35 19.38
C SER A 77 4.22 -10.39 18.37
N VAL A 78 3.46 -11.39 18.83
CA VAL A 78 2.98 -12.48 17.97
C VAL A 78 1.46 -12.43 17.89
N PHE A 79 0.92 -12.37 16.69
CA PHE A 79 -0.50 -12.29 16.39
C PHE A 79 -0.95 -13.61 15.75
N ARG A 80 -1.12 -14.65 16.57
CA ARG A 80 -1.37 -16.04 16.11
C ARG A 80 -2.60 -16.16 15.22
N ASN A 81 -3.67 -15.42 15.53
CA ASN A 81 -4.91 -15.46 14.77
C ASN A 81 -4.76 -14.92 13.34
N PHE A 82 -3.71 -14.13 13.09
CA PHE A 82 -3.40 -13.55 11.78
C PHE A 82 -2.19 -14.20 11.12
N GLY A 83 -1.51 -15.12 11.83
CA GLY A 83 -0.27 -15.74 11.33
C GLY A 83 0.89 -14.75 11.18
N THR A 84 0.86 -13.61 11.89
CA THR A 84 1.88 -12.55 11.79
C THR A 84 2.65 -12.36 13.08
N ALA A 85 3.83 -11.78 12.99
CA ALA A 85 4.61 -11.36 14.13
C ALA A 85 5.37 -10.07 13.79
N GLN A 86 5.59 -9.24 14.79
CA GLN A 86 6.31 -7.98 14.69
C GLN A 86 7.53 -7.99 15.59
N VAL A 87 8.66 -7.58 15.05
CA VAL A 87 9.91 -7.40 15.80
C VAL A 87 10.33 -5.94 15.77
N LYS A 88 10.46 -5.33 16.96
CA LYS A 88 10.96 -3.96 17.13
C LYS A 88 12.39 -4.00 17.61
N CYS A 89 13.30 -3.32 16.90
CA CYS A 89 14.71 -3.23 17.25
C CYS A 89 15.34 -1.95 16.69
N HIS A 90 16.06 -1.19 17.53
CA HIS A 90 16.80 0.02 17.15
C HIS A 90 15.97 1.05 16.33
N GLY A 91 14.72 1.28 16.70
CA GLY A 91 13.83 2.22 16.01
C GLY A 91 13.24 1.71 14.69
N MET A 92 13.56 0.48 14.29
CA MET A 92 12.93 -0.21 13.17
C MET A 92 11.84 -1.12 13.67
N GLU A 93 10.81 -1.26 12.85
CA GLU A 93 9.68 -2.17 13.07
C GLU A 93 9.58 -3.11 11.86
N VAL A 94 9.71 -4.41 12.13
CA VAL A 94 9.67 -5.43 11.08
C VAL A 94 8.47 -6.32 11.32
N GLU A 95 7.53 -6.33 10.39
CA GLU A 95 6.39 -7.24 10.38
C GLU A 95 6.70 -8.46 9.52
N PHE A 96 6.44 -9.65 10.06
CA PHE A 96 6.62 -10.92 9.38
C PHE A 96 5.28 -11.55 9.10
N VAL A 97 5.05 -11.90 7.84
CA VAL A 97 3.85 -12.60 7.39
C VAL A 97 4.25 -13.80 6.53
N GLY A 98 3.53 -14.92 6.67
CA GLY A 98 3.65 -16.03 5.72
C GLY A 98 3.11 -15.64 4.35
N ALA A 99 3.79 -16.06 3.28
CA ALA A 99 3.25 -15.96 1.93
C ALA A 99 1.91 -16.70 1.87
N ARG A 100 0.89 -16.05 1.33
CA ARG A 100 -0.48 -16.57 1.38
C ARG A 100 -1.24 -16.34 0.09
N LYS A 101 -2.12 -17.28 -0.19
CA LYS A 101 -3.17 -17.17 -1.18
C LYS A 101 -4.46 -16.73 -0.48
N GLU A 102 -5.15 -15.78 -1.04
CA GLU A 102 -6.41 -15.26 -0.53
C GLU A 102 -7.54 -15.56 -1.52
N SER A 103 -8.69 -15.97 -1.00
CA SER A 103 -9.93 -16.07 -1.76
C SER A 103 -11.03 -15.34 -1.02
N TYR A 104 -11.91 -14.64 -1.74
CA TYR A 104 -12.91 -13.76 -1.18
C TYR A 104 -14.33 -14.23 -1.51
N SER A 105 -15.26 -13.99 -0.60
CA SER A 105 -16.69 -14.11 -0.87
C SER A 105 -17.27 -12.75 -1.18
N HIS A 106 -18.27 -12.69 -2.06
CA HIS A 106 -18.88 -11.42 -2.52
C HIS A 106 -19.38 -10.52 -1.35
N ASP A 107 -19.86 -11.11 -0.27
CA ASP A 107 -20.48 -10.37 0.83
C ASP A 107 -19.52 -10.01 1.97
N SER A 108 -18.23 -10.30 1.81
CA SER A 108 -17.24 -10.08 2.86
C SER A 108 -15.87 -9.70 2.26
N ARG A 109 -15.24 -8.69 2.85
CA ARG A 109 -13.85 -8.37 2.59
C ARG A 109 -12.85 -9.24 3.36
N LYS A 110 -13.32 -10.14 4.21
CA LYS A 110 -12.45 -11.07 4.96
C LYS A 110 -12.11 -12.24 4.07
N PRO A 111 -10.83 -12.43 3.68
CA PRO A 111 -10.43 -13.54 2.84
C PRO A 111 -10.43 -14.86 3.62
N HIS A 112 -10.67 -15.94 2.90
CA HIS A 112 -10.16 -17.24 3.28
C HIS A 112 -8.67 -17.30 2.90
N VAL A 113 -7.82 -17.66 3.85
CA VAL A 113 -6.37 -17.59 3.72
C VAL A 113 -5.78 -19.00 3.75
N GLU A 114 -4.93 -19.31 2.78
CA GLU A 114 -4.16 -20.54 2.69
C GLU A 114 -2.67 -20.20 2.53
N ASP A 115 -1.79 -21.13 2.91
CA ASP A 115 -0.36 -21.00 2.63
C ASP A 115 -0.13 -20.90 1.12
N GLY A 116 0.74 -19.98 0.70
CA GLY A 116 0.99 -19.69 -0.69
C GLY A 116 2.47 -19.52 -1.02
N THR A 117 2.71 -19.27 -2.30
CA THR A 117 4.01 -18.90 -2.84
C THR A 117 4.22 -17.38 -2.77
N LEU A 118 5.44 -16.92 -3.11
CA LEU A 118 5.68 -15.47 -3.30
C LEU A 118 4.77 -14.90 -4.40
N GLU A 119 4.58 -15.65 -5.49
CA GLU A 119 3.69 -15.26 -6.59
C GLU A 119 2.24 -15.06 -6.11
N ASP A 120 1.72 -15.98 -5.30
CA ASP A 120 0.39 -15.83 -4.71
C ASP A 120 0.29 -14.57 -3.85
N ASP A 121 1.32 -14.28 -3.06
CA ASP A 121 1.37 -13.07 -2.24
C ASP A 121 1.42 -11.78 -3.08
N GLN A 122 2.20 -11.78 -4.17
CA GLN A 122 2.29 -10.63 -5.08
C GLN A 122 0.98 -10.41 -5.85
N ASN A 123 0.33 -11.50 -6.30
CA ASN A 123 -0.94 -11.46 -7.04
C ASN A 123 -2.09 -10.85 -6.23
N ARG A 124 -2.12 -11.05 -4.91
CA ARG A 124 -3.18 -10.54 -4.03
C ARG A 124 -3.00 -9.07 -3.61
N ARG A 125 -1.87 -8.44 -3.94
CA ARG A 125 -1.58 -7.06 -3.55
C ARG A 125 -2.42 -6.05 -4.32
N ASP A 126 -2.54 -4.85 -3.75
CA ASP A 126 -3.39 -3.80 -4.28
C ASP A 126 -2.86 -3.16 -5.58
N PHE A 127 -1.56 -2.80 -5.61
CA PHE A 127 -0.95 -2.09 -6.74
C PHE A 127 0.42 -2.65 -7.08
N THR A 128 0.80 -2.53 -8.36
CA THR A 128 2.09 -2.99 -8.90
C THR A 128 3.27 -2.43 -8.13
N ILE A 129 3.24 -1.15 -7.80
CA ILE A 129 4.29 -0.45 -7.03
C ILE A 129 4.46 -0.96 -5.59
N ASN A 130 3.48 -1.68 -5.06
CA ASN A 130 3.50 -2.30 -3.73
C ASN A 130 3.66 -3.84 -3.83
N ALA A 131 3.77 -4.39 -5.04
CA ALA A 131 3.90 -5.82 -5.27
C ALA A 131 5.35 -6.28 -5.51
N MET A 132 6.30 -5.37 -5.54
CA MET A 132 7.72 -5.67 -5.66
C MET A 132 8.26 -6.32 -4.39
N ALA A 133 9.20 -7.26 -4.57
CA ALA A 133 9.87 -7.97 -3.50
C ALA A 133 11.39 -8.02 -3.74
N ILE A 134 12.18 -7.97 -2.66
CA ILE A 134 13.64 -8.14 -2.74
C ILE A 134 14.05 -9.29 -1.83
N CYS A 135 14.79 -10.25 -2.36
CA CYS A 135 15.24 -11.44 -1.64
C CYS A 135 16.24 -11.08 -0.53
N LEU A 136 16.05 -11.66 0.66
CA LEU A 136 16.95 -11.49 1.81
C LEU A 136 17.82 -12.72 2.07
N ASN A 137 17.52 -13.87 1.49
CA ASN A 137 18.34 -15.09 1.60
C ASN A 137 19.73 -14.85 1.01
N LYS A 138 20.76 -15.39 1.65
CA LYS A 138 22.17 -15.14 1.31
C LYS A 138 22.50 -15.40 -0.17
N ALA A 139 21.98 -16.47 -0.74
CA ALA A 139 22.29 -16.87 -2.12
C ALA A 139 21.78 -15.89 -3.18
N ARG A 140 20.70 -15.14 -2.88
CA ARG A 140 20.00 -14.22 -3.79
C ARG A 140 19.78 -12.84 -3.15
N PHE A 141 20.61 -12.47 -2.19
CA PHE A 141 20.46 -11.23 -1.44
C PHE A 141 20.51 -9.99 -2.34
N GLY A 142 19.43 -9.20 -2.31
CA GLY A 142 19.28 -8.00 -3.13
C GLY A 142 18.62 -8.23 -4.48
N GLU A 143 18.33 -9.49 -4.87
CA GLU A 143 17.64 -9.81 -6.11
C GLU A 143 16.19 -9.30 -6.06
N LEU A 144 15.83 -8.49 -7.06
CA LEU A 144 14.48 -7.95 -7.22
C LEU A 144 13.56 -8.94 -7.93
N VAL A 145 12.36 -9.10 -7.39
CA VAL A 145 11.25 -9.86 -8.00
C VAL A 145 10.09 -8.91 -8.27
N ASP A 146 9.95 -8.51 -9.53
CA ASP A 146 8.94 -7.53 -9.99
C ASP A 146 8.16 -8.08 -11.20
N PRO A 147 7.21 -9.00 -10.98
CA PRO A 147 6.51 -9.67 -12.06
C PRO A 147 5.52 -8.79 -12.82
N PHE A 148 5.17 -7.61 -12.27
CA PHE A 148 4.16 -6.70 -12.82
C PHE A 148 4.75 -5.39 -13.34
N ASP A 149 6.08 -5.28 -13.45
CA ASP A 149 6.77 -4.04 -13.85
C ASP A 149 6.38 -2.84 -12.97
N GLY A 150 6.35 -3.07 -11.66
CA GLY A 150 6.10 -2.00 -10.68
C GLY A 150 7.15 -0.90 -10.74
N ILE A 151 8.38 -1.21 -11.14
CA ILE A 151 9.42 -0.20 -11.41
C ILE A 151 9.02 0.70 -12.57
N GLY A 152 8.51 0.14 -13.67
CA GLY A 152 8.00 0.92 -14.82
C GLY A 152 6.90 1.87 -14.38
N ASP A 153 5.90 1.37 -13.64
CA ASP A 153 4.82 2.19 -13.10
C ASP A 153 5.33 3.29 -12.13
N LEU A 154 6.36 3.01 -11.32
CA LEU A 154 7.01 4.05 -10.50
C LEU A 154 7.66 5.14 -11.35
N TRP A 155 8.34 4.78 -12.45
CA TRP A 155 9.00 5.73 -13.34
C TRP A 155 7.99 6.61 -14.06
N GLU A 156 6.88 6.03 -14.51
CA GLU A 156 5.81 6.73 -15.21
C GLU A 156 4.88 7.49 -14.26
N GLY A 157 4.96 7.24 -12.95
CA GLY A 157 4.09 7.85 -11.95
C GLY A 157 2.65 7.34 -12.05
N ILE A 158 2.49 6.02 -12.16
CA ILE A 158 1.20 5.37 -12.40
C ILE A 158 0.80 4.48 -11.20
N ILE A 159 -0.47 4.53 -10.83
CA ILE A 159 -1.12 3.58 -9.93
C ILE A 159 -1.93 2.60 -10.77
N ARG A 160 -1.56 1.33 -10.72
CA ARG A 160 -2.16 0.22 -11.47
C ARG A 160 -2.29 -1.01 -10.59
N THR A 161 -3.36 -1.77 -10.74
CA THR A 161 -3.53 -3.06 -10.06
C THR A 161 -2.67 -4.14 -10.74
N PRO A 162 -2.11 -5.10 -9.97
CA PRO A 162 -1.31 -6.21 -10.54
C PRO A 162 -2.12 -7.08 -11.52
N LEU A 163 -3.37 -7.36 -11.15
CA LEU A 163 -4.31 -8.18 -11.92
C LEU A 163 -5.55 -7.35 -12.27
N ASP A 164 -6.62 -8.02 -12.68
CA ASP A 164 -7.89 -7.40 -13.03
C ASP A 164 -8.37 -6.44 -11.91
N PRO A 165 -8.53 -5.14 -12.21
CA PRO A 165 -8.92 -4.16 -11.20
C PRO A 165 -10.34 -4.38 -10.67
N ASP A 166 -11.26 -4.92 -11.47
CA ASP A 166 -12.62 -5.22 -10.97
C ASP A 166 -12.59 -6.30 -9.89
N VAL A 167 -11.78 -7.34 -10.08
CA VAL A 167 -11.56 -8.38 -9.05
C VAL A 167 -10.87 -7.78 -7.84
N THR A 168 -9.82 -7.01 -8.03
CA THR A 168 -9.03 -6.39 -6.96
C THR A 168 -9.89 -5.51 -6.05
N PHE A 169 -10.77 -4.68 -6.62
CA PHE A 169 -11.65 -3.79 -5.86
C PHE A 169 -12.88 -4.49 -5.32
N SER A 170 -13.38 -5.51 -6.01
CA SER A 170 -14.48 -6.34 -5.51
C SER A 170 -14.07 -7.17 -4.30
N ASP A 171 -12.86 -7.71 -4.29
CA ASP A 171 -12.32 -8.53 -3.20
C ASP A 171 -12.15 -7.72 -1.92
N ASP A 172 -11.51 -6.58 -1.98
CA ASP A 172 -11.40 -5.63 -0.87
C ASP A 172 -11.69 -4.20 -1.33
N PRO A 173 -12.92 -3.72 -1.16
CA PRO A 173 -13.31 -2.39 -1.61
C PRO A 173 -12.55 -1.23 -0.96
N LEU A 174 -11.89 -1.44 0.20
CA LEU A 174 -11.02 -0.43 0.79
C LEU A 174 -9.86 -0.06 -0.15
N ARG A 175 -9.45 -0.98 -1.03
CA ARG A 175 -8.41 -0.74 -2.03
C ARG A 175 -8.77 0.40 -2.99
N MET A 176 -10.05 0.70 -3.18
CA MET A 176 -10.49 1.86 -3.97
C MET A 176 -10.02 3.19 -3.33
N LEU A 177 -10.22 3.35 -2.03
CA LEU A 177 -9.71 4.51 -1.29
C LEU A 177 -8.19 4.54 -1.21
N ARG A 178 -7.56 3.38 -1.06
CA ARG A 178 -6.10 3.23 -1.10
C ARG A 178 -5.53 3.65 -2.46
N CYS A 179 -6.22 3.33 -3.57
CA CYS A 179 -5.85 3.77 -4.91
C CYS A 179 -5.74 5.29 -4.99
N ILE A 180 -6.80 5.98 -4.59
CA ILE A 180 -6.86 7.44 -4.59
C ILE A 180 -5.83 8.03 -3.61
N ARG A 181 -5.68 7.43 -2.42
CA ARG A 181 -4.69 7.86 -1.44
C ARG A 181 -3.26 7.79 -2.00
N PHE A 182 -2.87 6.66 -2.60
CA PHE A 182 -1.53 6.54 -3.17
C PHE A 182 -1.32 7.50 -4.35
N ALA A 183 -2.31 7.65 -5.23
CA ALA A 183 -2.25 8.64 -6.31
C ALA A 183 -2.04 10.06 -5.78
N THR A 184 -2.68 10.39 -4.66
CA THR A 184 -2.56 11.70 -4.01
C THR A 184 -1.20 11.88 -3.32
N GLN A 185 -0.82 10.94 -2.45
CA GLN A 185 0.41 11.01 -1.65
C GLN A 185 1.69 10.96 -2.49
N LEU A 186 1.68 10.20 -3.58
CA LEU A 186 2.82 10.07 -4.49
C LEU A 186 2.78 11.09 -5.63
N ASN A 187 1.67 11.79 -5.79
CA ASN A 187 1.36 12.65 -6.93
C ASN A 187 1.41 11.90 -8.26
N PHE A 188 0.89 10.69 -8.28
CA PHE A 188 0.81 9.79 -9.43
C PHE A 188 -0.55 9.86 -10.12
N TYR A 189 -0.63 9.39 -11.36
CA TYR A 189 -1.87 9.21 -12.09
C TYR A 189 -2.42 7.80 -11.85
N ILE A 190 -3.74 7.65 -11.91
CA ILE A 190 -4.39 6.34 -11.90
C ILE A 190 -4.50 5.88 -13.34
N GLU A 191 -4.06 4.66 -13.64
CA GLU A 191 -4.18 4.05 -14.96
C GLU A 191 -5.66 3.96 -15.35
N GLU A 192 -5.96 4.14 -16.64
CA GLU A 192 -7.33 4.34 -17.14
C GLU A 192 -8.29 3.21 -16.77
N GLU A 193 -7.90 1.94 -16.98
CA GLU A 193 -8.77 0.81 -16.66
C GLU A 193 -8.93 0.61 -15.15
N THR A 194 -7.88 0.86 -14.39
CA THR A 194 -7.92 0.91 -12.92
C THR A 194 -8.90 1.99 -12.44
N PHE A 195 -8.87 3.17 -13.06
CA PHE A 195 -9.81 4.25 -12.74
C PHE A 195 -11.25 3.89 -13.09
N ASN A 196 -11.48 3.33 -14.27
CA ASN A 196 -12.82 2.90 -14.71
C ASN A 196 -13.40 1.84 -13.77
N ALA A 197 -12.57 0.94 -13.25
CA ALA A 197 -12.97 -0.06 -12.28
C ALA A 197 -13.37 0.55 -10.93
N LEU A 198 -12.77 1.69 -10.51
CA LEU A 198 -13.23 2.43 -9.32
C LEU A 198 -14.72 2.80 -9.45
N ALA A 199 -15.10 3.39 -10.58
CA ALA A 199 -16.47 3.80 -10.83
C ALA A 199 -17.43 2.59 -10.89
N ARG A 200 -17.04 1.50 -11.56
CA ARG A 200 -17.86 0.28 -11.65
C ARG A 200 -18.10 -0.39 -10.30
N ASN A 201 -17.12 -0.31 -9.38
CA ASN A 201 -17.18 -0.98 -8.08
C ASN A 201 -17.52 -0.04 -6.91
N ALA A 202 -17.76 1.24 -7.15
CA ALA A 202 -17.92 2.28 -6.11
C ALA A 202 -18.96 1.89 -5.03
N GLU A 203 -20.10 1.32 -5.41
CA GLU A 203 -21.16 0.91 -4.48
C GLU A 203 -20.70 -0.13 -3.44
N ARG A 204 -19.67 -0.90 -3.73
CA ARG A 204 -19.12 -1.88 -2.79
C ARG A 204 -18.44 -1.23 -1.58
N ILE A 205 -18.16 0.08 -1.61
CA ILE A 205 -17.62 0.80 -0.46
C ILE A 205 -18.53 0.71 0.77
N ARG A 206 -19.83 0.46 0.58
CA ARG A 206 -20.84 0.34 1.64
C ARG A 206 -20.59 -0.79 2.62
N ILE A 207 -19.82 -1.83 2.24
CA ILE A 207 -19.45 -2.93 3.15
C ILE A 207 -18.27 -2.58 4.07
N ILE A 208 -17.60 -1.44 3.84
CA ILE A 208 -16.46 -0.98 4.63
C ILE A 208 -16.94 -0.18 5.82
N SER A 209 -16.34 -0.42 7.00
CA SER A 209 -16.66 0.35 8.21
C SER A 209 -16.26 1.82 8.05
N GLY A 210 -17.07 2.71 8.64
CA GLY A 210 -16.81 4.16 8.61
C GLY A 210 -15.44 4.52 9.18
N GLU A 211 -14.96 3.81 10.21
CA GLU A 211 -13.63 4.00 10.80
C GLU A 211 -12.51 3.82 9.75
N ARG A 212 -12.56 2.74 8.96
CA ARG A 212 -11.55 2.47 7.93
C ARG A 212 -11.61 3.45 6.77
N ILE A 213 -12.82 3.89 6.39
CA ILE A 213 -13.01 4.95 5.42
C ILE A 213 -12.38 6.25 5.93
N ALA A 214 -12.66 6.62 7.18
CA ALA A 214 -12.11 7.82 7.81
C ALA A 214 -10.58 7.79 7.86
N ASP A 215 -9.97 6.64 8.20
CA ASP A 215 -8.53 6.48 8.22
C ASP A 215 -7.87 6.77 6.86
N GLU A 216 -8.46 6.28 5.76
CA GLU A 216 -7.94 6.56 4.41
C GLU A 216 -8.18 8.02 4.01
N LEU A 217 -9.35 8.59 4.32
CA LEU A 217 -9.64 10.01 4.06
C LEU A 217 -8.69 10.94 4.83
N CYS A 218 -8.41 10.67 6.11
CA CYS A 218 -7.44 11.44 6.89
C CYS A 218 -6.05 11.44 6.24
N LYS A 219 -5.61 10.29 5.69
CA LYS A 219 -4.33 10.20 4.98
C LYS A 219 -4.33 10.97 3.65
N ILE A 220 -5.48 11.08 2.98
CA ILE A 220 -5.64 11.92 1.79
C ILE A 220 -5.56 13.40 2.18
N VAL A 221 -6.29 13.82 3.22
CA VAL A 221 -6.29 15.20 3.72
C VAL A 221 -4.90 15.63 4.17
N ALA A 222 -4.16 14.75 4.85
CA ALA A 222 -2.80 15.01 5.33
C ALA A 222 -1.72 14.91 4.23
N SER A 223 -2.09 14.73 2.98
CA SER A 223 -1.13 14.70 1.87
C SER A 223 -0.75 16.10 1.40
N GLN A 224 0.33 16.21 0.63
CA GLN A 224 0.79 17.50 0.08
C GLN A 224 -0.20 18.13 -0.90
N TYR A 225 -1.01 17.31 -1.62
CA TYR A 225 -1.97 17.76 -2.63
C TYR A 225 -3.35 17.13 -2.40
N PRO A 226 -4.02 17.44 -1.28
CA PRO A 226 -5.27 16.77 -0.92
C PRO A 226 -6.41 17.03 -1.91
N SER A 227 -6.43 18.20 -2.55
CA SER A 227 -7.43 18.55 -3.58
C SER A 227 -7.49 17.53 -4.70
N LYS A 228 -6.34 17.00 -5.15
CA LYS A 228 -6.25 15.95 -6.17
C LYS A 228 -7.06 14.70 -5.78
N GLY A 229 -6.91 14.26 -4.53
CA GLY A 229 -7.64 13.09 -4.02
C GLY A 229 -9.15 13.29 -4.02
N PHE A 230 -9.62 14.46 -3.60
CA PHE A 230 -11.06 14.76 -3.59
C PHE A 230 -11.65 14.91 -4.99
N VAL A 231 -10.89 15.42 -5.96
CA VAL A 231 -11.29 15.46 -7.37
C VAL A 231 -11.47 14.03 -7.90
N GLU A 232 -10.53 13.12 -7.64
CA GLU A 232 -10.64 11.72 -8.07
C GLU A 232 -11.80 10.99 -7.38
N LEU A 233 -12.02 11.23 -6.08
CA LEU A 233 -13.19 10.70 -5.35
C LEU A 233 -14.51 11.16 -5.97
N GLN A 234 -14.60 12.45 -6.39
CA GLN A 234 -15.78 13.00 -7.06
C GLN A 234 -15.98 12.36 -8.43
N ARG A 235 -14.91 12.27 -9.23
CA ARG A 235 -14.95 11.75 -10.60
C ARG A 235 -15.40 10.29 -10.69
N CYS A 236 -14.95 9.44 -9.73
CA CYS A 236 -15.30 8.02 -9.70
C CYS A 236 -16.60 7.71 -8.94
N GLY A 237 -17.25 8.72 -8.35
CA GLY A 237 -18.53 8.56 -7.64
C GLY A 237 -18.41 8.10 -6.18
N LEU A 238 -17.21 7.83 -5.68
CA LEU A 238 -17.00 7.44 -4.27
C LEU A 238 -17.38 8.56 -3.30
N LEU A 239 -17.12 9.83 -3.67
CA LEU A 239 -17.42 10.97 -2.79
C LEU A 239 -18.91 11.07 -2.48
N GLN A 240 -19.78 10.84 -3.47
CA GLN A 240 -21.24 10.84 -3.30
C GLN A 240 -21.70 9.79 -2.28
N LEU A 241 -21.00 8.68 -2.17
CA LEU A 241 -21.34 7.58 -1.26
C LEU A 241 -20.79 7.79 0.15
N ILE A 242 -19.69 8.57 0.29
CA ILE A 242 -18.97 8.73 1.55
C ILE A 242 -19.33 10.07 2.22
N ILE A 243 -19.32 11.18 1.46
CA ILE A 243 -19.62 12.53 1.93
C ILE A 243 -20.52 13.22 0.89
N PRO A 244 -21.80 12.83 0.81
CA PRO A 244 -22.74 13.41 -0.16
C PRO A 244 -22.89 14.94 0.00
N GLU A 245 -22.72 15.46 1.20
CA GLU A 245 -22.78 16.89 1.47
C GLU A 245 -21.68 17.66 0.73
N LEU A 246 -20.48 17.09 0.61
CA LEU A 246 -19.39 17.71 -0.12
C LEU A 246 -19.64 17.65 -1.64
N THR A 247 -20.19 16.55 -2.14
CA THR A 247 -20.62 16.42 -3.55
C THR A 247 -21.71 17.44 -3.88
N ALA A 248 -22.64 17.69 -2.96
CA ALA A 248 -23.72 18.68 -3.15
C ALA A 248 -23.21 20.12 -3.33
N LEU A 249 -21.95 20.42 -2.97
CA LEU A 249 -21.32 21.71 -3.24
C LEU A 249 -20.88 21.90 -4.68
N ASP A 250 -20.93 20.85 -5.52
CA ASP A 250 -20.56 20.90 -6.93
C ASP A 250 -21.67 21.60 -7.78
N ILE A 251 -21.93 22.84 -7.42
CA ILE A 251 -22.90 23.73 -8.06
C ILE A 251 -22.28 25.11 -8.29
N VAL A 252 -22.73 25.75 -9.37
CA VAL A 252 -22.42 27.15 -9.67
C VAL A 252 -23.62 27.99 -9.29
N GLU A 253 -23.53 28.78 -8.21
CA GLU A 253 -24.58 29.73 -7.84
C GLU A 253 -24.52 30.95 -8.74
N THR A 254 -25.70 31.44 -9.14
CA THR A 254 -25.83 32.71 -9.85
C THR A 254 -26.53 33.72 -8.95
N ARG A 255 -25.84 34.82 -8.60
CA ARG A 255 -26.38 35.92 -7.82
C ARG A 255 -26.30 37.20 -8.63
N HIS A 256 -27.43 37.93 -8.74
CA HIS A 256 -27.52 39.18 -9.48
C HIS A 256 -27.00 39.07 -10.94
N GLY A 257 -27.27 37.93 -11.62
CA GLY A 257 -26.87 37.72 -13.01
C GLY A 257 -25.37 37.42 -13.20
N ARG A 258 -24.59 37.24 -12.13
CA ARG A 258 -23.19 36.86 -12.18
C ARG A 258 -23.01 35.45 -11.60
N ALA A 259 -22.33 34.57 -12.36
CA ALA A 259 -21.94 33.26 -11.89
C ALA A 259 -20.86 33.41 -10.81
N HIS A 260 -21.07 32.76 -9.66
CA HIS A 260 -20.06 32.61 -8.61
C HIS A 260 -19.17 31.41 -8.90
N LYS A 261 -18.02 31.31 -8.18
CA LYS A 261 -17.17 30.12 -8.21
C LYS A 261 -17.98 28.90 -7.79
N ASN A 262 -17.66 27.75 -8.38
CA ASN A 262 -18.16 26.46 -7.92
C ASN A 262 -17.70 26.21 -6.48
N ASN A 263 -18.65 25.96 -5.57
CA ASN A 263 -18.37 25.86 -4.13
C ASN A 263 -17.52 24.64 -3.79
N PHE A 264 -17.65 23.53 -4.52
CA PHE A 264 -16.81 22.34 -4.35
C PHE A 264 -15.34 22.69 -4.62
N TYR A 265 -15.03 23.22 -5.79
CA TYR A 265 -13.66 23.57 -6.15
C TYR A 265 -13.09 24.70 -5.28
N HIS A 266 -13.92 25.62 -4.84
CA HIS A 266 -13.49 26.65 -3.88
C HIS A 266 -13.12 26.03 -2.52
N THR A 267 -13.90 25.07 -2.03
CA THR A 267 -13.57 24.33 -0.79
C THR A 267 -12.25 23.58 -0.94
N LEU A 268 -11.99 22.94 -2.10
CA LEU A 268 -10.72 22.27 -2.37
C LEU A 268 -9.54 23.26 -2.44
N GLU A 269 -9.74 24.46 -2.98
CA GLU A 269 -8.72 25.52 -2.98
C GLU A 269 -8.34 25.93 -1.55
N VAL A 270 -9.33 26.04 -0.64
CA VAL A 270 -9.08 26.33 0.79
C VAL A 270 -8.30 25.18 1.43
N LEU A 271 -8.70 23.92 1.19
CA LEU A 271 -8.01 22.74 1.70
C LEU A 271 -6.54 22.70 1.25
N GLU A 272 -6.28 23.00 -0.01
CA GLU A 272 -4.93 23.06 -0.58
C GLU A 272 -4.07 24.16 0.05
N ASN A 273 -4.67 25.33 0.32
CA ASN A 273 -3.99 26.44 0.98
C ASN A 273 -3.61 26.10 2.43
N VAL A 274 -4.46 25.35 3.15
CA VAL A 274 -4.14 24.87 4.51
C VAL A 274 -2.98 23.88 4.46
N ALA A 275 -3.00 22.92 3.53
CA ALA A 275 -1.93 21.94 3.37
C ALA A 275 -0.56 22.58 3.01
N ARG A 276 -0.56 23.74 2.36
CA ARG A 276 0.67 24.48 2.02
C ARG A 276 1.17 25.41 3.13
N ALA A 277 0.33 25.67 4.13
CA ALA A 277 0.67 26.59 5.21
C ALA A 277 1.47 25.92 6.35
N GLU A 278 1.51 24.59 6.36
CA GLU A 278 2.34 23.76 7.25
C GLU A 278 3.70 23.46 6.61
#